data_9256582ab50512ef8ba73ca2669c31a1
#
_entry.id   9256582ab50512ef8ba73ca2669c31a1
#
_cell.length_a   1.000
_cell.length_b   1.000
_cell.length_c   1.000
_cell.angle_alpha   90.00
_cell.angle_beta   90.00
_cell.angle_gamma   90.00
#
_symmetry.space_group_name_H-M   'P 1'
#
loop_
_entity.id
_entity.type
_entity.pdbx_description
1 polymer ?
#
loop_
_entity_poly.entity_id
_entity_poly.type
_entity_poly.pdbx_seq_one_letter_code
_entity_poly.pdbx_strand_id
1 'polypeptide(L)'
;MNTISTLSTTDLSRAFQIETRAHAFPWSEKTFASNQGERYLNLQMSVDGEMAAFAITQVVLDEATLFNIAVDPAYQRRGLGRELLEHLIDALEAAGVVTLWLEVRASNHAAIALYESLGFNEATIRRNYYPTAEGREDAIIMALPISM
;
A
#
# COMPACT_ATOMS: atom_id res chain seq x y z
N MET A 1 0.49 21.92 0.41
CA MET A 1 0.65 21.27 -0.90
C MET A 1 1.07 19.83 -0.73
N ASN A 2 0.43 18.93 -1.45
CA ASN A 2 0.77 17.50 -1.41
C ASN A 2 1.80 17.19 -2.49
N THR A 3 2.84 16.43 -2.13
CA THR A 3 3.89 16.03 -3.06
C THR A 3 4.10 14.53 -2.95
N ILE A 4 4.10 13.83 -4.09
CA ILE A 4 4.38 12.40 -4.13
C ILE A 4 5.73 12.20 -4.82
N SER A 5 6.58 11.40 -4.19
CA SER A 5 7.92 11.12 -4.70
C SER A 5 8.36 9.72 -4.29
N THR A 6 9.53 9.31 -4.79
CA THR A 6 10.10 8.01 -4.43
C THR A 6 10.46 8.00 -2.95
N LEU A 7 10.14 6.91 -2.27
CA LEU A 7 10.57 6.67 -0.89
C LEU A 7 12.04 6.26 -0.92
N SER A 8 12.91 7.08 -0.34
CA SER A 8 14.33 6.79 -0.32
C SER A 8 14.73 6.12 0.99
N THR A 9 15.94 5.55 1.02
CA THR A 9 16.45 4.89 2.22
C THR A 9 16.64 5.87 3.39
N THR A 10 16.80 7.16 3.11
CA THR A 10 16.90 8.17 4.16
C THR A 10 15.56 8.47 4.84
N ASP A 11 14.46 8.05 4.22
CA ASP A 11 13.10 8.30 4.72
C ASP A 11 12.50 7.12 5.49
N LEU A 12 13.23 6.00 5.59
CA LEU A 12 12.68 4.78 6.18
C LEU A 12 12.29 4.94 7.65
N SER A 13 13.06 5.72 8.40
CA SER A 13 12.77 5.95 9.82
C SER A 13 11.40 6.59 10.01
N ARG A 14 11.10 7.62 9.22
CA ARG A 14 9.81 8.31 9.31
C ARG A 14 8.69 7.41 8.78
N ALA A 15 8.92 6.69 7.70
CA ALA A 15 7.93 5.77 7.14
C ALA A 15 7.59 4.67 8.16
N PHE A 16 8.59 4.16 8.87
CA PHE A 16 8.36 3.14 9.89
C PHE A 16 7.55 3.68 11.07
N GLN A 17 7.73 4.95 11.45
CA GLN A 17 6.87 5.57 12.46
C GLN A 17 5.41 5.56 12.01
N ILE A 18 5.16 5.89 10.74
CA ILE A 18 3.80 5.84 10.18
C ILE A 18 3.26 4.41 10.23
N GLU A 19 4.07 3.43 9.87
CA GLU A 19 3.69 2.02 9.90
C GLU A 19 3.20 1.62 11.30
N THR A 20 3.97 1.94 12.34
CA THR A 20 3.62 1.56 13.71
C THR A 20 2.39 2.28 14.23
N ARG A 21 2.14 3.50 13.76
CA ARG A 21 0.98 4.29 14.21
C ARG A 21 -0.29 3.94 13.45
N ALA A 22 -0.17 3.55 12.19
CA ALA A 22 -1.32 3.36 11.31
C ALA A 22 -1.90 1.94 11.37
N HIS A 23 -1.09 0.94 11.70
CA HIS A 23 -1.52 -0.47 11.67
C HIS A 23 -1.53 -1.11 13.04
N ALA A 24 -2.57 -1.91 13.30
CA ALA A 24 -2.68 -2.65 14.57
C ALA A 24 -1.62 -3.77 14.67
N PHE A 25 -1.22 -4.32 13.52
CA PHE A 25 -0.21 -5.39 13.42
C PHE A 25 0.86 -4.95 12.43
N PRO A 26 1.72 -3.99 12.84
CA PRO A 26 2.70 -3.44 11.90
C PRO A 26 3.80 -4.43 11.55
N TRP A 27 4.42 -4.22 10.38
CA TRP A 27 5.65 -4.92 10.03
C TRP A 27 6.73 -4.62 11.07
N SER A 28 7.66 -5.56 11.25
CA SER A 28 8.88 -5.27 12.01
C SER A 28 9.75 -4.30 11.21
N GLU A 29 10.68 -3.64 11.90
CA GLU A 29 11.63 -2.75 11.23
C GLU A 29 12.46 -3.51 10.19
N LYS A 30 12.84 -4.75 10.51
CA LYS A 30 13.61 -5.59 9.60
C LYS A 30 12.81 -5.90 8.32
N THR A 31 11.54 -6.27 8.46
CA THR A 31 10.67 -6.54 7.31
C THR A 31 10.51 -5.29 6.46
N PHE A 32 10.31 -4.14 7.10
CA PHE A 32 10.16 -2.89 6.41
C PHE A 32 11.41 -2.57 5.57
N ALA A 33 12.57 -2.71 6.18
CA ALA A 33 13.85 -2.44 5.51
C ALA A 33 14.13 -3.42 4.37
N SER A 34 13.67 -4.67 4.48
CA SER A 34 13.91 -5.68 3.45
C SER A 34 13.05 -5.49 2.19
N ASN A 35 12.01 -4.67 2.27
CA ASN A 35 11.12 -4.42 1.13
C ASN A 35 11.51 -3.13 0.40
N GLN A 36 12.80 -2.95 0.14
CA GLN A 36 13.37 -1.81 -0.58
C GLN A 36 14.29 -2.34 -1.69
N GLY A 37 14.56 -1.52 -2.69
CA GLY A 37 15.53 -1.88 -3.73
C GLY A 37 14.97 -1.78 -5.13
N GLU A 38 15.71 -2.35 -6.09
CA GLU A 38 15.45 -2.18 -7.52
C GLU A 38 14.11 -2.76 -8.00
N ARG A 39 13.59 -3.79 -7.32
CA ARG A 39 12.33 -4.41 -7.69
C ARG A 39 11.13 -3.70 -7.09
N TYR A 40 11.36 -2.58 -6.44
CA TYR A 40 10.30 -1.86 -5.73
C TYR A 40 10.04 -0.51 -6.36
N LEU A 41 8.76 -0.17 -6.45
CA LEU A 41 8.30 1.16 -6.78
C LEU A 41 7.63 1.69 -5.52
N ASN A 42 8.45 2.17 -4.58
CA ASN A 42 7.98 2.65 -3.30
C ASN A 42 7.80 4.16 -3.33
N LEU A 43 6.67 4.62 -2.84
CA LEU A 43 6.29 6.03 -2.89
C LEU A 43 6.07 6.59 -1.50
N GLN A 44 6.30 7.89 -1.37
CA GLN A 44 5.90 8.65 -0.20
C GLN A 44 5.05 9.85 -0.63
N MET A 45 4.17 10.27 0.25
CA MET A 45 3.42 11.50 0.08
C MET A 45 3.73 12.43 1.24
N SER A 46 4.10 13.66 0.92
CA SER A 46 4.31 14.70 1.92
C SER A 46 3.21 15.73 1.81
N VAL A 47 2.80 16.25 2.96
CA VAL A 47 1.85 17.37 3.06
C VAL A 47 2.62 18.51 3.71
N ASP A 48 2.76 19.61 2.97
CA ASP A 48 3.49 20.80 3.44
C ASP A 48 4.88 20.46 3.97
N GLY A 49 5.57 19.53 3.29
CA GLY A 49 6.95 19.17 3.60
C GLY A 49 7.12 18.02 4.58
N GLU A 50 6.03 17.52 5.18
CA GLU A 50 6.11 16.40 6.12
C GLU A 50 5.52 15.14 5.52
N MET A 51 6.23 14.01 5.65
CA MET A 51 5.70 12.74 5.16
C MET A 51 4.42 12.38 5.92
N ALA A 52 3.36 12.12 5.17
CA ALA A 52 2.05 11.79 5.70
C ALA A 52 1.62 10.35 5.34
N ALA A 53 2.21 9.76 4.31
CA ALA A 53 1.79 8.46 3.81
C ALA A 53 2.90 7.81 3.00
N PHE A 54 2.80 6.47 2.84
CA PHE A 54 3.71 5.74 1.96
C PHE A 54 2.98 4.55 1.33
N ALA A 55 3.57 4.02 0.26
CA ALA A 55 3.13 2.77 -0.37
C ALA A 55 4.34 1.95 -0.78
N ILE A 56 4.32 0.67 -0.44
CA ILE A 56 5.40 -0.28 -0.75
C ILE A 56 4.88 -1.24 -1.81
N THR A 57 5.47 -1.19 -3.01
CA THR A 57 5.02 -1.99 -4.14
C THR A 57 6.20 -2.70 -4.79
N GLN A 58 6.09 -4.01 -4.95
CA GLN A 58 7.09 -4.80 -5.65
C GLN A 58 6.64 -4.98 -7.10
N VAL A 59 7.58 -4.84 -8.03
CA VAL A 59 7.32 -5.05 -9.46
C VAL A 59 8.18 -6.22 -9.93
N VAL A 60 7.52 -7.24 -10.50
CA VAL A 60 8.18 -8.40 -11.08
C VAL A 60 7.66 -8.55 -12.51
N LEU A 61 8.52 -8.30 -13.49
CA LEU A 61 8.15 -8.29 -14.90
C LEU A 61 7.03 -7.27 -15.14
N ASP A 62 5.87 -7.72 -15.61
CA ASP A 62 4.74 -6.84 -15.92
C ASP A 62 3.63 -6.89 -14.86
N GLU A 63 3.93 -7.46 -13.67
CA GLU A 63 2.98 -7.52 -12.57
C GLU A 63 3.56 -6.82 -11.34
N ALA A 64 2.67 -6.20 -10.58
CA ALA A 64 3.04 -5.53 -9.34
C ALA A 64 2.16 -6.02 -8.18
N THR A 65 2.70 -5.97 -6.98
CA THR A 65 1.97 -6.28 -5.75
C THR A 65 2.16 -5.15 -4.76
N LEU A 66 1.06 -4.57 -4.32
CA LEU A 66 1.06 -3.58 -3.25
C LEU A 66 1.14 -4.35 -1.93
N PHE A 67 2.30 -4.29 -1.29
CA PHE A 67 2.53 -5.01 -0.02
C PHE A 67 2.06 -4.23 1.19
N ASN A 68 2.10 -2.91 1.11
CA ASN A 68 1.75 -2.07 2.25
C ASN A 68 1.40 -0.67 1.80
N ILE A 69 0.41 -0.08 2.43
CA ILE A 69 0.07 1.32 2.26
C ILE A 69 -0.41 1.83 3.61
N ALA A 70 0.04 3.00 4.00
CA ALA A 70 -0.33 3.59 5.28
C ALA A 70 -0.42 5.10 5.18
N VAL A 71 -1.41 5.66 5.89
CA VAL A 71 -1.55 7.10 6.07
C VAL A 71 -1.43 7.37 7.57
N ASP A 72 -0.56 8.30 7.95
CA ASP A 72 -0.38 8.69 9.35
C ASP A 72 -1.75 9.08 9.92
N PRO A 73 -2.12 8.58 11.11
CA PRO A 73 -3.40 8.92 11.72
C PRO A 73 -3.70 10.41 11.79
N ALA A 74 -2.66 11.24 11.92
CA ALA A 74 -2.82 12.70 11.95
C ALA A 74 -3.31 13.27 10.60
N TYR A 75 -3.22 12.51 9.53
CA TYR A 75 -3.54 12.95 8.17
C TYR A 75 -4.66 12.13 7.54
N GLN A 76 -5.27 11.21 8.27
CA GLN A 76 -6.36 10.38 7.73
C GLN A 76 -7.62 11.18 7.48
N ARG A 77 -8.54 10.62 6.66
CA ARG A 77 -9.81 11.21 6.28
C ARG A 77 -9.69 12.47 5.41
N ARG A 78 -8.59 12.58 4.68
CA ARG A 78 -8.35 13.70 3.74
C ARG A 78 -8.25 13.22 2.29
N GLY A 79 -8.49 11.93 2.03
CA GLY A 79 -8.39 11.37 0.68
C GLY A 79 -6.95 11.10 0.24
N LEU A 80 -5.97 11.10 1.15
CA LEU A 80 -4.57 10.90 0.79
C LEU A 80 -4.27 9.50 0.28
N GLY A 81 -4.92 8.48 0.86
CA GLY A 81 -4.75 7.10 0.41
C GLY A 81 -5.19 6.93 -1.03
N ARG A 82 -6.32 7.51 -1.39
CA ARG A 82 -6.82 7.49 -2.77
C ARG A 82 -5.86 8.19 -3.71
N GLU A 83 -5.41 9.38 -3.34
CA GLU A 83 -4.50 10.18 -4.16
C GLU A 83 -3.19 9.43 -4.41
N LEU A 84 -2.64 8.81 -3.36
CA LEU A 84 -1.42 8.02 -3.46
C LEU A 84 -1.61 6.80 -4.36
N LEU A 85 -2.74 6.09 -4.22
CA LEU A 85 -3.04 4.93 -5.05
C LEU A 85 -3.23 5.31 -6.52
N GLU A 86 -3.92 6.40 -6.80
CA GLU A 86 -4.11 6.87 -8.17
C GLU A 86 -2.77 7.20 -8.81
N HIS A 87 -1.87 7.86 -8.08
CA HIS A 87 -0.54 8.15 -8.57
C HIS A 87 0.27 6.86 -8.80
N LEU A 88 0.17 5.91 -7.88
CA LEU A 88 0.85 4.61 -8.00
C LEU A 88 0.38 3.88 -9.26
N ILE A 89 -0.93 3.84 -9.50
CA ILE A 89 -1.49 3.17 -10.67
C ILE A 89 -0.95 3.80 -11.95
N ASP A 90 -0.92 5.13 -12.03
CA ASP A 90 -0.39 5.84 -13.18
C ASP A 90 1.10 5.55 -13.38
N ALA A 91 1.88 5.52 -12.31
CA ALA A 91 3.31 5.23 -12.38
C ALA A 91 3.56 3.78 -12.84
N LEU A 92 2.76 2.83 -12.36
CA LEU A 92 2.87 1.43 -12.79
C LEU A 92 2.49 1.26 -14.25
N GLU A 93 1.45 1.94 -14.70
CA GLU A 93 1.06 1.91 -16.10
C GLU A 93 2.19 2.43 -16.98
N ALA A 94 2.79 3.54 -16.60
CA ALA A 94 3.93 4.12 -17.33
C ALA A 94 5.13 3.17 -17.37
N ALA A 95 5.27 2.32 -16.36
CA ALA A 95 6.36 1.34 -16.27
C ALA A 95 6.05 0.02 -17.00
N GLY A 96 4.88 -0.10 -17.63
CA GLY A 96 4.51 -1.29 -18.39
C GLY A 96 3.86 -2.39 -17.57
N VAL A 97 3.45 -2.11 -16.35
CA VAL A 97 2.75 -3.07 -15.50
C VAL A 97 1.32 -3.25 -16.00
N VAL A 98 0.88 -4.51 -16.10
CA VAL A 98 -0.47 -4.83 -16.61
C VAL A 98 -1.45 -5.19 -15.51
N THR A 99 -0.98 -5.62 -14.35
CA THR A 99 -1.86 -6.00 -13.23
C THR A 99 -1.23 -5.59 -11.90
N LEU A 100 -2.03 -5.00 -11.03
CA LEU A 100 -1.64 -4.67 -9.67
C LEU A 100 -2.46 -5.54 -8.71
N TRP A 101 -1.76 -6.28 -7.88
CA TRP A 101 -2.33 -7.18 -6.87
C TRP A 101 -2.19 -6.58 -5.48
N LEU A 102 -3.10 -6.94 -4.58
CA LEU A 102 -2.96 -6.64 -3.16
C LEU A 102 -3.70 -7.67 -2.32
N GLU A 103 -3.35 -7.70 -1.03
CA GLU A 103 -4.07 -8.49 -0.04
C GLU A 103 -4.59 -7.52 1.02
N VAL A 104 -5.83 -7.74 1.48
CA VAL A 104 -6.45 -6.88 2.47
C VAL A 104 -7.20 -7.74 3.50
N ARG A 105 -7.19 -7.32 4.77
CA ARG A 105 -7.95 -8.00 5.82
C ARG A 105 -9.43 -7.94 5.47
N ALA A 106 -10.12 -9.07 5.63
CA ALA A 106 -11.55 -9.16 5.35
C ALA A 106 -12.38 -8.14 6.17
N SER A 107 -11.90 -7.80 7.36
CA SER A 107 -12.57 -6.83 8.23
C SER A 107 -12.33 -5.36 7.84
N ASN A 108 -11.37 -5.11 6.95
CA ASN A 108 -11.04 -3.72 6.57
C ASN A 108 -11.97 -3.23 5.47
N HIS A 109 -13.22 -2.98 5.83
CA HIS A 109 -14.26 -2.61 4.86
C HIS A 109 -13.98 -1.27 4.18
N ALA A 110 -13.37 -0.33 4.87
CA ALA A 110 -13.04 0.98 4.30
C ALA A 110 -12.00 0.84 3.19
N ALA A 111 -10.95 0.03 3.41
CA ALA A 111 -9.93 -0.21 2.40
C ALA A 111 -10.50 -0.97 1.20
N ILE A 112 -11.30 -2.00 1.45
CA ILE A 112 -11.94 -2.79 0.39
C ILE A 112 -12.81 -1.86 -0.49
N ALA A 113 -13.61 -1.00 0.12
CA ALA A 113 -14.45 -0.07 -0.62
C ALA A 113 -13.63 0.89 -1.47
N LEU A 114 -12.51 1.37 -0.92
CA LEU A 114 -11.59 2.24 -1.67
C LEU A 114 -11.03 1.50 -2.89
N TYR A 115 -10.53 0.28 -2.70
CA TYR A 115 -9.96 -0.50 -3.79
C TYR A 115 -11.00 -0.80 -4.86
N GLU A 116 -12.20 -1.20 -4.46
CA GLU A 116 -13.29 -1.46 -5.41
C GLU A 116 -13.65 -0.20 -6.20
N SER A 117 -13.66 0.95 -5.54
CA SER A 117 -13.96 2.22 -6.21
C SER A 117 -12.91 2.61 -7.25
N LEU A 118 -11.69 2.07 -7.13
CA LEU A 118 -10.61 2.30 -8.08
C LEU A 118 -10.57 1.25 -9.20
N GLY A 119 -11.43 0.25 -9.13
CA GLY A 119 -11.54 -0.78 -10.16
C GLY A 119 -10.96 -2.13 -9.80
N PHE A 120 -10.48 -2.31 -8.56
CA PHE A 120 -10.02 -3.62 -8.10
C PHE A 120 -11.18 -4.59 -7.97
N ASN A 121 -10.93 -5.85 -8.30
CA ASN A 121 -11.89 -6.94 -8.18
C ASN A 121 -11.34 -8.01 -7.25
N GLU A 122 -12.23 -8.66 -6.49
CA GLU A 122 -11.84 -9.78 -5.66
C GLU A 122 -11.44 -10.94 -6.57
N ALA A 123 -10.24 -11.48 -6.34
CA ALA A 123 -9.73 -12.61 -7.10
C ALA A 123 -9.88 -13.92 -6.33
N THR A 124 -9.50 -13.92 -5.04
CA THR A 124 -9.62 -15.09 -4.19
C THR A 124 -9.56 -14.70 -2.72
N ILE A 125 -9.76 -15.69 -1.85
CA ILE A 125 -9.71 -15.50 -0.40
C ILE A 125 -8.67 -16.47 0.17
N ARG A 126 -7.79 -15.95 1.05
CA ARG A 126 -6.88 -16.78 1.85
C ARG A 126 -7.48 -16.94 3.24
N ARG A 127 -7.89 -18.13 3.58
CA ARG A 127 -8.53 -18.41 4.85
C ARG A 127 -7.53 -18.35 6.00
N ASN A 128 -7.95 -17.74 7.13
CA ASN A 128 -7.18 -17.70 8.37
C ASN A 128 -5.75 -17.20 8.17
N TYR A 129 -5.58 -16.14 7.39
CA TYR A 129 -4.28 -15.65 6.96
C TYR A 129 -3.68 -14.62 7.93
N TYR A 130 -4.49 -13.64 8.34
CA TYR A 130 -3.99 -12.56 9.19
C TYR A 130 -4.25 -12.82 10.67
N PRO A 131 -3.31 -12.46 11.56
CA PRO A 131 -3.55 -12.55 12.99
C PRO A 131 -4.52 -11.47 13.45
N THR A 132 -5.34 -11.82 14.46
CA THR A 132 -6.23 -10.89 15.14
C THR A 132 -6.05 -11.06 16.65
N ALA A 133 -6.68 -10.19 17.43
CA ALA A 133 -6.64 -10.30 18.89
C ALA A 133 -7.27 -11.59 19.39
N GLU A 134 -8.21 -12.17 18.66
CA GLU A 134 -8.97 -13.34 19.08
C GLU A 134 -8.68 -14.60 18.26
N GLY A 135 -7.73 -14.53 17.34
CA GLY A 135 -7.41 -15.65 16.46
C GLY A 135 -6.88 -15.21 15.12
N ARG A 136 -7.59 -15.56 14.06
CA ARG A 136 -7.19 -15.21 12.69
C ARG A 136 -8.39 -14.81 11.85
N GLU A 137 -8.14 -13.99 10.84
CA GLU A 137 -9.15 -13.62 9.86
C GLU A 137 -8.64 -13.88 8.45
N ASP A 138 -9.57 -13.92 7.50
CA ASP A 138 -9.25 -14.13 6.10
C ASP A 138 -8.60 -12.91 5.48
N ALA A 139 -7.81 -13.15 4.42
CA ALA A 139 -7.32 -12.12 3.53
C ALA A 139 -8.11 -12.20 2.23
N ILE A 140 -8.49 -11.05 1.71
CA ILE A 140 -9.08 -10.96 0.37
C ILE A 140 -7.97 -10.52 -0.57
N ILE A 141 -7.75 -11.29 -1.62
CA ILE A 141 -6.79 -10.94 -2.66
C ILE A 141 -7.54 -10.25 -3.77
N MET A 142 -7.10 -9.05 -4.10
CA MET A 142 -7.73 -8.22 -5.12
C MET A 142 -6.76 -7.92 -6.25
N ALA A 143 -7.29 -7.71 -7.44
CA ALA A 143 -6.50 -7.41 -8.62
C ALA A 143 -7.11 -6.26 -9.40
N LEU A 144 -6.23 -5.39 -9.91
CA LEU A 144 -6.61 -4.30 -10.80
C LEU A 144 -5.91 -4.51 -12.15
N PRO A 145 -6.67 -4.77 -13.23
CA PRO A 145 -6.10 -4.73 -14.58
C PRO A 145 -5.78 -3.28 -14.92
N ILE A 146 -4.51 -2.99 -15.20
CA ILE A 146 -4.07 -1.62 -15.50
C ILE A 146 -4.04 -1.40 -17.00
N SER A 147 -3.58 -2.40 -17.74
CA SER A 147 -3.40 -2.29 -19.18
C SER A 147 -4.09 -3.47 -19.87
N MET A 148 -4.64 -3.21 -21.00
CA MET A 148 -5.26 -4.23 -21.83
C MET A 148 -4.42 -4.56 -23.04
#